data_29261cd186a14cc4ae974c2eb14c8419
#
_entry.id   29261cd186a14cc4ae974c2eb14c8419
#
_cell.length_a   1.000
_cell.length_b   1.000
_cell.length_c   1.000
_cell.angle_alpha   90.00
_cell.angle_beta   90.00
_cell.angle_gamma   90.00
#
_symmetry.space_group_name_H-M   'P 1'
#
loop_
_entity.id
_entity.type
_entity.pdbx_description
1 polymer ?
#
loop_
_entity_poly.entity_id
_entity_poly.type
_entity_poly.pdbx_seq_one_letter_code
_entity_poly.pdbx_strand_id
1 'polypeptide(L)'
;MAVDKQLGFLGFGNMGLAIARGLLDRATMRPEQLTVFDVDESKRAAAEALGMGAVASTKALGQACDALLVAVKPQNAAEALKPLAGALEPRVLVISICAGLSTAFFREQLGEDFRVVRVMPNTPALVGA
;
A
#
# COMPACT_ATOMS: atom_id res chain seq x y z
N MET A 1 4.27 3.07 20.78
CA MET A 1 4.57 4.38 20.15
C MET A 1 3.90 4.47 18.77
N ALA A 2 3.21 5.54 18.52
CA ALA A 2 2.54 5.73 17.24
C ALA A 2 3.53 6.17 16.16
N VAL A 3 3.30 5.71 14.94
CA VAL A 3 4.06 6.13 13.75
C VAL A 3 3.50 7.46 13.27
N ASP A 4 4.37 8.42 12.98
CA ASP A 4 3.97 9.76 12.54
C ASP A 4 4.25 9.96 11.05
N LYS A 5 3.82 8.99 10.22
CA LYS A 5 4.01 9.01 8.78
C LYS A 5 2.71 8.67 8.07
N GLN A 6 2.64 8.99 6.78
CA GLN A 6 1.50 8.67 5.93
C GLN A 6 1.76 7.37 5.19
N LEU A 7 0.86 6.42 5.31
CA LEU A 7 0.96 5.12 4.62
C LEU A 7 -0.10 5.05 3.54
N GLY A 8 0.33 4.78 2.31
CA GLY A 8 -0.58 4.57 1.19
C GLY A 8 -0.73 3.08 0.89
N PHE A 9 -1.95 2.65 0.56
CA PHE A 9 -2.24 1.28 0.17
C PHE A 9 -2.59 1.27 -1.32
N LEU A 10 -1.75 0.65 -2.12
CA LEU A 10 -2.09 0.38 -3.52
C LEU A 10 -2.71 -1.00 -3.58
N GLY A 11 -4.04 -1.03 -3.69
CA GLY A 11 -4.83 -2.24 -3.54
C GLY A 11 -5.36 -2.40 -2.13
N PHE A 12 -6.63 -2.74 -1.99
CA PHE A 12 -7.28 -2.88 -0.69
C PHE A 12 -8.19 -4.11 -0.66
N GLY A 13 -7.61 -5.25 -1.08
CA GLY A 13 -8.26 -6.54 -0.94
C GLY A 13 -8.12 -7.07 0.49
N ASN A 14 -8.28 -8.38 0.66
CA ASN A 14 -8.27 -9.00 2.00
C ASN A 14 -7.00 -8.70 2.79
N MET A 15 -5.85 -8.78 2.15
CA MET A 15 -4.57 -8.56 2.84
C MET A 15 -4.38 -7.10 3.23
N GLY A 16 -4.66 -6.17 2.32
CA GLY A 16 -4.56 -4.74 2.63
C GLY A 16 -5.50 -4.35 3.75
N LEU A 17 -6.74 -4.83 3.70
CA LEU A 17 -7.73 -4.59 4.74
C LEU A 17 -7.27 -5.15 6.09
N ALA A 18 -6.72 -6.36 6.11
CA ALA A 18 -6.25 -6.99 7.35
C ALA A 18 -5.12 -6.18 7.98
N ILE A 19 -4.19 -5.71 7.17
CA ILE A 19 -3.09 -4.88 7.66
C ILE A 19 -3.60 -3.55 8.22
N ALA A 20 -4.52 -2.90 7.50
CA ALA A 20 -5.11 -1.64 7.95
C ALA A 20 -5.81 -1.82 9.29
N ARG A 21 -6.63 -2.85 9.43
CA ARG A 21 -7.33 -3.14 10.69
C ARG A 21 -6.35 -3.38 11.82
N GLY A 22 -5.28 -4.12 11.56
CA GLY A 22 -4.26 -4.36 12.59
C GLY A 22 -3.61 -3.08 13.08
N LEU A 23 -3.29 -2.16 12.17
CA LEU A 23 -2.70 -0.88 12.52
C LEU A 23 -3.66 -0.01 13.33
N LEU A 24 -4.94 0.01 12.95
CA LEU A 24 -5.96 0.80 13.63
C LEU A 24 -6.31 0.22 14.99
N ASP A 25 -6.47 -1.11 15.09
CA ASP A 25 -6.86 -1.78 16.34
C ASP A 25 -5.79 -1.65 17.41
N ARG A 26 -4.52 -1.59 17.00
CA ARG A 26 -3.39 -1.44 17.93
C ARG A 26 -3.02 0.02 18.16
N ALA A 27 -3.75 0.95 17.55
CA ALA A 27 -3.46 2.38 17.59
C ALA A 27 -2.02 2.72 17.18
N THR A 28 -1.42 1.89 16.32
CA THR A 28 -0.09 2.15 15.77
C THR A 28 -0.14 3.35 14.84
N MET A 29 -1.23 3.47 14.08
CA MET A 29 -1.49 4.61 13.21
C MET A 29 -2.95 5.04 13.35
N ARG A 30 -3.21 6.30 13.09
CA ARG A 30 -4.56 6.85 13.09
C ARG A 30 -5.17 6.69 11.69
N PRO A 31 -6.50 6.60 11.58
CA PRO A 31 -7.16 6.45 10.28
C PRO A 31 -6.75 7.53 9.26
N GLU A 32 -6.58 8.78 9.70
CA GLU A 32 -6.22 9.89 8.82
C GLU A 32 -4.79 9.77 8.28
N GLN A 33 -3.97 8.86 8.80
CA GLN A 33 -2.63 8.59 8.29
C GLN A 33 -2.62 7.53 7.20
N LEU A 34 -3.77 6.91 6.93
CA LEU A 34 -3.89 5.80 5.98
C LEU A 34 -4.71 6.26 4.78
N THR A 35 -4.19 6.04 3.58
CA THR A 35 -4.84 6.43 2.33
C THR A 35 -4.82 5.26 1.36
N VAL A 36 -5.90 5.07 0.63
CA VAL A 36 -6.08 3.91 -0.24
C VAL A 36 -6.38 4.36 -1.67
N PHE A 37 -5.82 3.67 -2.63
CA PHE A 37 -6.37 3.60 -3.98
C PHE A 37 -6.56 2.15 -4.38
N ASP A 38 -7.74 1.85 -4.93
CA ASP A 38 -8.07 0.58 -5.53
C ASP A 38 -8.93 0.88 -6.75
N VAL A 39 -8.79 0.10 -7.82
CA VAL A 39 -9.62 0.27 -9.02
C VAL A 39 -11.09 -0.05 -8.74
N ASP A 40 -11.35 -0.87 -7.73
CA ASP A 40 -12.69 -1.24 -7.29
C ASP A 40 -13.22 -0.17 -6.32
N GLU A 41 -14.27 0.53 -6.74
CA GLU A 41 -14.87 1.57 -5.93
C GLU A 41 -15.37 1.06 -4.57
N SER A 42 -15.84 -0.19 -4.50
CA SER A 42 -16.31 -0.76 -3.24
C SER A 42 -15.17 -0.90 -2.23
N LYS A 43 -13.94 -1.12 -2.69
CA LYS A 43 -12.77 -1.20 -1.82
C LYS A 43 -12.41 0.18 -1.28
N ARG A 44 -12.52 1.22 -2.11
CA ARG A 44 -12.32 2.60 -1.65
C ARG A 44 -13.36 2.97 -0.60
N ALA A 45 -14.61 2.60 -0.82
CA ALA A 45 -15.68 2.85 0.14
C ALA A 45 -15.44 2.12 1.46
N ALA A 46 -14.92 0.90 1.43
CA ALA A 46 -14.58 0.14 2.64
C ALA A 46 -13.51 0.87 3.46
N ALA A 47 -12.51 1.46 2.79
CA ALA A 47 -11.48 2.23 3.48
C ALA A 47 -12.07 3.47 4.15
N GLU A 48 -12.95 4.18 3.45
CA GLU A 48 -13.61 5.36 4.00
C GLU A 48 -14.48 5.02 5.21
N ALA A 49 -15.11 3.85 5.21
CA ALA A 49 -15.90 3.37 6.34
C ALA A 49 -15.04 3.15 7.60
N LEU A 50 -13.73 2.95 7.44
CA LEU A 50 -12.79 2.83 8.54
C LEU A 50 -12.21 4.19 8.97
N GLY A 51 -12.61 5.26 8.33
CA GLY A 51 -12.08 6.60 8.59
C GLY A 51 -10.81 6.93 7.81
N MET A 52 -10.40 6.05 6.89
CA MET A 52 -9.21 6.25 6.08
C MET A 52 -9.52 7.16 4.89
N GLY A 53 -8.48 7.77 4.32
CA GLY A 53 -8.63 8.48 3.06
C GLY A 53 -8.67 7.54 1.88
N ALA A 54 -9.38 7.94 0.82
CA ALA A 54 -9.37 7.23 -0.44
C ALA A 54 -9.18 8.25 -1.56
N VAL A 55 -8.26 7.95 -2.48
CA VAL A 55 -7.95 8.84 -3.58
C VAL A 55 -8.43 8.26 -4.91
N ALA A 56 -8.51 9.09 -5.92
CA ALA A 56 -9.11 8.73 -7.20
C ALA A 56 -8.12 8.16 -8.21
N SER A 57 -6.82 8.16 -7.90
CA SER A 57 -5.80 7.65 -8.81
C SER A 57 -4.58 7.15 -8.07
N THR A 58 -3.82 6.28 -8.73
CA THR A 58 -2.53 5.79 -8.21
C THR A 58 -1.54 6.94 -8.05
N LYS A 59 -1.53 7.88 -8.97
CA LYS A 59 -0.63 9.04 -8.90
C LYS A 59 -0.92 9.88 -7.66
N ALA A 60 -2.20 10.15 -7.38
CA ALA A 60 -2.60 10.89 -6.19
C ALA A 60 -2.17 10.16 -4.92
N LEU A 61 -2.27 8.82 -4.91
CA LEU A 61 -1.83 8.01 -3.79
C LEU A 61 -0.33 8.21 -3.53
N GLY A 62 0.48 8.12 -4.57
CA GLY A 62 1.92 8.28 -4.47
C GLY A 62 2.34 9.64 -3.92
N GLN A 63 1.58 10.67 -4.24
CA GLN A 63 1.84 12.03 -3.77
C GLN A 63 1.44 12.24 -2.31
N ALA A 64 0.58 11.38 -1.77
CA ALA A 64 0.01 11.54 -0.44
C ALA A 64 0.73 10.74 0.64
N CYS A 65 1.71 9.89 0.30
CA CYS A 65 2.28 8.96 1.27
C CYS A 65 3.79 9.08 1.41
N ASP A 66 4.28 8.66 2.59
CA ASP A 66 5.71 8.54 2.88
C ASP A 66 6.18 7.10 2.64
N ALA A 67 5.26 6.14 2.76
CA ALA A 67 5.49 4.73 2.44
C ALA A 67 4.31 4.22 1.65
N LEU A 68 4.60 3.41 0.63
CA LEU A 68 3.58 2.83 -0.24
C LEU A 68 3.58 1.31 -0.06
N LEU A 69 2.47 0.80 0.44
CA LEU A 69 2.25 -0.64 0.56
C LEU A 69 1.58 -1.13 -0.72
N VAL A 70 2.27 -2.00 -1.45
CA VAL A 70 1.75 -2.57 -2.69
C VAL A 70 1.09 -3.90 -2.35
N ALA A 71 -0.24 -3.94 -2.43
CA ALA A 71 -1.07 -5.05 -1.99
C ALA A 71 -2.01 -5.54 -3.11
N VAL A 72 -1.64 -5.31 -4.35
CA VAL A 72 -2.38 -5.84 -5.50
C VAL A 72 -1.97 -7.29 -5.76
N LYS A 73 -2.76 -8.00 -6.56
CA LYS A 73 -2.36 -9.34 -6.98
C LYS A 73 -1.10 -9.26 -7.84
N PRO A 74 -0.16 -10.20 -7.70
CA PRO A 74 1.12 -10.13 -8.43
C PRO A 74 0.96 -9.94 -9.93
N GLN A 75 -0.03 -10.59 -10.55
CA GLN A 75 -0.25 -10.48 -11.99
C GLN A 75 -0.72 -9.08 -12.42
N ASN A 76 -1.19 -8.27 -11.48
CA ASN A 76 -1.67 -6.91 -11.76
C ASN A 76 -0.63 -5.83 -11.38
N ALA A 77 0.49 -6.21 -10.78
CA ALA A 77 1.43 -5.26 -10.19
C ALA A 77 2.06 -4.32 -11.23
N ALA A 78 2.50 -4.85 -12.37
CA ALA A 78 3.14 -4.01 -13.40
C ALA A 78 2.19 -2.91 -13.87
N GLU A 79 0.94 -3.27 -14.13
CA GLU A 79 -0.07 -2.31 -14.58
C GLU A 79 -0.41 -1.30 -13.49
N ALA A 80 -0.50 -1.76 -12.24
CA ALA A 80 -0.82 -0.89 -11.11
C ALA A 80 0.29 0.11 -10.83
N LEU A 81 1.56 -0.25 -11.04
CA LEU A 81 2.70 0.61 -10.78
C LEU A 81 3.00 1.58 -11.93
N LYS A 82 2.49 1.31 -13.11
CA LYS A 82 2.79 2.08 -14.30
C LYS A 82 2.58 3.59 -14.14
N PRO A 83 1.47 4.07 -13.55
CA PRO A 83 1.28 5.52 -13.37
C PRO A 83 2.30 6.16 -12.42
N LEU A 84 3.00 5.37 -11.63
CA LEU A 84 4.00 5.88 -10.69
C LEU A 84 5.40 6.00 -11.30
N ALA A 85 5.64 5.35 -12.43
CA ALA A 85 6.94 5.40 -13.09
C ALA A 85 7.26 6.85 -13.46
N GLY A 86 8.36 7.38 -12.92
CA GLY A 86 8.76 8.77 -13.16
C GLY A 86 7.95 9.80 -12.38
N ALA A 87 6.93 9.40 -11.63
CA ALA A 87 6.07 10.30 -10.87
C ALA A 87 6.23 10.16 -9.35
N LEU A 88 6.58 8.96 -8.88
CA LEU A 88 6.77 8.71 -7.46
C LEU A 88 8.15 9.23 -7.03
N GLU A 89 8.19 9.92 -5.90
CA GLU A 89 9.47 10.43 -5.38
C GLU A 89 10.28 9.30 -4.73
N PRO A 90 11.61 9.25 -4.96
CA PRO A 90 12.45 8.18 -4.38
C PRO A 90 12.49 8.13 -2.85
N ARG A 91 12.10 9.21 -2.17
CA ARG A 91 12.01 9.22 -0.71
C ARG A 91 10.94 8.28 -0.18
N VAL A 92 9.96 7.91 -1.02
CA VAL A 92 8.87 7.03 -0.61
C VAL A 92 9.40 5.61 -0.48
N LEU A 93 9.21 5.03 0.71
CA LEU A 93 9.56 3.63 0.93
C LEU A 93 8.50 2.74 0.28
N VAL A 94 8.93 1.81 -0.55
CA VAL A 94 8.02 0.86 -1.20
C VAL A 94 8.03 -0.45 -0.41
N ILE A 95 6.86 -0.86 0.06
CA ILE A 95 6.69 -2.10 0.81
C ILE A 95 5.81 -3.02 -0.03
N SER A 96 6.34 -4.19 -0.37
CA SER A 96 5.59 -5.17 -1.16
C SER A 96 5.15 -6.35 -0.34
N ILE A 97 3.88 -6.70 -0.42
CA ILE A 97 3.34 -7.96 0.08
C ILE A 97 2.92 -8.89 -1.06
N CYS A 98 3.35 -8.55 -2.29
CA CYS A 98 3.05 -9.35 -3.49
C CYS A 98 3.94 -10.59 -3.53
N ALA A 99 3.33 -11.77 -3.50
CA ALA A 99 4.06 -13.01 -3.59
C ALA A 99 4.78 -13.14 -4.93
N GLY A 100 6.02 -13.64 -4.90
CA GLY A 100 6.76 -13.97 -6.11
C GLY A 100 7.39 -12.80 -6.86
N LEU A 101 7.23 -11.56 -6.39
CA LEU A 101 7.84 -10.40 -7.04
C LEU A 101 9.10 -9.98 -6.28
N SER A 102 10.20 -9.81 -7.01
CA SER A 102 11.49 -9.44 -6.43
C SER A 102 11.60 -7.92 -6.21
N THR A 103 12.56 -7.51 -5.38
CA THR A 103 12.85 -6.09 -5.25
C THR A 103 13.34 -5.50 -6.57
N ALA A 104 14.04 -6.29 -7.38
CA ALA A 104 14.48 -5.87 -8.71
C ALA A 104 13.29 -5.54 -9.61
N PHE A 105 12.20 -6.32 -9.53
CA PHE A 105 10.99 -6.04 -10.29
C PHE A 105 10.48 -4.62 -10.00
N PHE A 106 10.39 -4.26 -8.72
CA PHE A 106 9.90 -2.93 -8.32
C PHE A 106 10.83 -1.82 -8.78
N ARG A 107 12.14 -2.04 -8.74
CA ARG A 107 13.10 -1.04 -9.23
C ARG A 107 13.04 -0.89 -10.74
N GLU A 108 12.77 -1.96 -11.47
CA GLU A 108 12.56 -1.87 -12.90
C GLU A 108 11.32 -1.03 -13.25
N GLN A 109 10.26 -1.16 -12.44
CA GLN A 109 9.02 -0.42 -12.67
C GLN A 109 9.11 1.04 -12.24
N LEU A 110 9.79 1.32 -11.13
CA LEU A 110 9.75 2.62 -10.47
C LEU A 110 11.04 3.43 -10.61
N GLY A 111 12.20 2.75 -10.61
CA GLY A 111 13.51 3.39 -10.66
C GLY A 111 14.48 2.73 -9.68
N GLU A 112 15.77 2.80 -9.99
CA GLU A 112 16.82 2.13 -9.21
C GLU A 112 17.04 2.77 -7.83
N ASP A 113 16.64 4.02 -7.65
CA ASP A 113 16.88 4.75 -6.41
C ASP A 113 15.90 4.40 -5.30
N PHE A 114 14.86 3.60 -5.59
CA PHE A 114 13.84 3.27 -4.60
C PHE A 114 14.32 2.23 -3.60
N ARG A 115 13.97 2.45 -2.33
CA ARG A 115 14.14 1.45 -1.28
C ARG A 115 12.90 0.56 -1.31
N VAL A 116 13.11 -0.73 -1.44
CA VAL A 116 12.01 -1.70 -1.55
C VAL A 116 12.18 -2.75 -0.47
N VAL A 117 11.14 -2.95 0.34
CA VAL A 117 11.08 -3.97 1.37
C VAL A 117 10.00 -4.98 0.99
N ARG A 118 10.35 -6.25 1.01
CA ARG A 118 9.38 -7.33 0.79
C ARG A 118 8.94 -7.88 2.13
N VAL A 119 7.62 -7.99 2.30
CA VAL A 119 7.03 -8.62 3.48
C VAL A 119 6.23 -9.82 3.00
N MET A 120 6.44 -10.97 3.63
CA MET A 120 5.74 -12.21 3.29
C MET A 120 4.74 -12.52 4.39
N PRO A 121 3.51 -11.97 4.31
CA PRO A 121 2.49 -12.26 5.31
C PRO A 121 2.15 -13.75 5.26
N ASN A 122 1.82 -14.32 6.42
CA ASN A 122 1.40 -15.71 6.49
C ASN A 122 -0.08 -15.79 6.89
N THR A 123 -0.65 -17.01 6.78
CA THR A 123 -2.06 -17.24 7.08
C THR A 123 -2.50 -16.74 8.47
N PRO A 124 -1.71 -16.92 9.54
CA PRO A 124 -2.09 -16.38 10.85
C PRO A 124 -2.30 -14.87 10.87
N ALA A 125 -1.60 -14.11 10.04
CA ALA A 125 -1.79 -12.66 9.98
C ALA A 125 -3.20 -12.29 9.50
N LEU A 126 -3.80 -13.13 8.66
CA LEU A 126 -5.14 -12.89 8.12
C LEU A 126 -6.23 -13.05 9.17
N VAL A 127 -5.99 -13.83 10.20
CA VAL A 127 -6.96 -14.08 11.27
C VAL A 127 -6.60 -13.34 12.56
N GLY A 128 -5.64 -12.45 12.49
CA GLY A 128 -5.26 -11.64 13.64
C GLY A 128 -4.44 -12.37 14.70
N ALA A 129 -3.92 -13.52 14.39
CA ALA A 129 -3.13 -14.30 15.33
C ALA A 129 -1.67 -13.83 15.34
#